data_fa0e27cbf2e58ff56d170364bc301adc
#
_entry.id   fa0e27cbf2e58ff56d170364bc301adc
#
_cell.length_a   1.000
_cell.length_b   1.000
_cell.length_c   1.000
_cell.angle_alpha   90.00
_cell.angle_beta   90.00
_cell.angle_gamma   90.00
#
_symmetry.space_group_name_H-M   'P 1'
#
loop_
_entity.id
_entity.type
_entity.pdbx_description
1 polymer ?
#
loop_
_entity_poly.entity_id
_entity_poly.type
_entity_poly.pdbx_seq_one_letter_code
_entity_poly.pdbx_strand_id
1 'polypeptide(L)'
;YVESGLSEEALKYMEKIHECGVSPDEAAFVCILKACSNLGSIEEGQCMHAKIVAIGMEKSIVLCNTLLDLYTKCGLLVDARCVFEAMQIRTVVTWNVLINGNAEHGHDKDALEFFYRMSHFGVFPDFTTFNCSLKACGNSGMINEGRRIHIKVLKEGLEVDQVLGNVLVDMYAKCGSLLEARKVFNKLPMQNLVSWNTIISSYIEHEHHVEALNCLEEMQSKDIHLDTTTSISFLKICGSLESVQKGQKLHIEIVKKGLERETFVGNCLVDMYAKCGHFREAQELFRCTQVHNVVVWSTLLAAYVDHGHAEEALKCVDQMQAERVSKNMVTYICILKACSMIGAIDMGRVMHSEIVKVGINDNFLCGFEDKVFNRTKMFDLPIARLEASHMALENALIDMYGKCGSLTDA
;
A
#
# COMPACT_ATOMS: atom_id res chain seq x y z
N TYR A 1 -13.74 1.15 -28.92
CA TYR A 1 -12.30 0.91 -28.70
C TYR A 1 -11.89 1.32 -27.27
N VAL A 2 -12.16 2.56 -26.84
CA VAL A 2 -11.77 3.03 -25.49
C VAL A 2 -12.47 2.23 -24.39
N GLU A 3 -13.75 1.93 -24.51
CA GLU A 3 -14.51 1.10 -23.57
C GLU A 3 -14.05 -0.37 -23.56
N SER A 4 -13.42 -0.83 -24.65
CA SER A 4 -12.85 -2.17 -24.78
C SER A 4 -11.36 -2.23 -24.36
N GLY A 5 -10.79 -1.16 -23.80
CA GLY A 5 -9.38 -1.09 -23.38
C GLY A 5 -8.36 -0.89 -24.51
N LEU A 6 -8.81 -0.64 -25.75
CA LEU A 6 -7.97 -0.45 -26.94
C LEU A 6 -7.66 1.04 -27.18
N SER A 7 -7.08 1.69 -26.18
CA SER A 7 -6.82 3.14 -26.20
C SER A 7 -5.80 3.56 -27.25
N GLU A 8 -4.75 2.76 -27.49
CA GLU A 8 -3.76 3.03 -28.55
C GLU A 8 -4.37 3.03 -29.95
N GLU A 9 -5.29 2.10 -30.22
CA GLU A 9 -5.99 2.04 -31.50
C GLU A 9 -6.92 3.24 -31.67
N ALA A 10 -7.56 3.70 -30.60
CA ALA A 10 -8.39 4.89 -30.66
C ALA A 10 -7.59 6.14 -31.09
N LEU A 11 -6.35 6.30 -30.57
CA LEU A 11 -5.46 7.41 -31.00
C LEU A 11 -5.06 7.30 -32.48
N LYS A 12 -4.71 6.10 -32.98
CA LYS A 12 -4.40 5.89 -34.40
C LYS A 12 -5.58 6.22 -35.35
N TYR A 13 -6.81 5.93 -34.91
CA TYR A 13 -8.00 6.31 -35.67
C TYR A 13 -8.18 7.84 -35.74
N MET A 14 -7.78 8.57 -34.69
CA MET A 14 -7.82 10.02 -34.73
C MET A 14 -6.87 10.63 -35.75
N GLU A 15 -5.66 10.09 -35.93
CA GLU A 15 -4.73 10.53 -36.95
C GLU A 15 -5.36 10.37 -38.34
N LYS A 16 -6.03 9.24 -38.60
CA LYS A 16 -6.76 8.99 -39.84
C LYS A 16 -7.92 9.96 -40.07
N ILE A 17 -8.69 10.29 -39.02
CA ILE A 17 -9.78 11.29 -39.11
C ILE A 17 -9.20 12.64 -39.52
N HIS A 18 -8.05 13.02 -38.99
CA HIS A 18 -7.35 14.25 -39.32
C HIS A 18 -6.87 14.25 -40.80
N GLU A 19 -6.28 13.13 -41.25
CA GLU A 19 -5.85 12.95 -42.66
C GLU A 19 -7.01 13.05 -43.67
N CYS A 20 -8.19 12.57 -43.27
CA CYS A 20 -9.40 12.65 -44.09
C CYS A 20 -10.05 14.05 -44.12
N GLY A 21 -9.51 15.04 -43.38
CA GLY A 21 -10.05 16.39 -43.28
C GLY A 21 -11.41 16.49 -42.60
N VAL A 22 -11.81 15.48 -41.84
CA VAL A 22 -13.08 15.48 -41.10
C VAL A 22 -12.86 16.19 -39.76
N SER A 23 -13.74 17.15 -39.43
CA SER A 23 -13.72 17.80 -38.13
C SER A 23 -14.31 16.86 -37.05
N PRO A 24 -13.57 16.52 -35.96
CA PRO A 24 -14.10 15.70 -34.89
C PRO A 24 -15.29 16.37 -34.22
N ASP A 25 -16.29 15.58 -33.84
CA ASP A 25 -17.41 16.01 -33.01
C ASP A 25 -17.06 15.90 -31.52
N GLU A 26 -17.99 16.34 -30.66
CA GLU A 26 -17.83 16.29 -29.20
C GLU A 26 -17.55 14.88 -28.69
N ALA A 27 -18.25 13.88 -29.24
CA ALA A 27 -18.09 12.47 -28.84
C ALA A 27 -16.70 11.92 -29.19
N ALA A 28 -16.17 12.30 -30.35
CA ALA A 28 -14.82 11.93 -30.77
C ALA A 28 -13.77 12.53 -29.82
N PHE A 29 -13.87 13.83 -29.47
CA PHE A 29 -12.96 14.44 -28.51
C PHE A 29 -13.02 13.76 -27.13
N VAL A 30 -14.22 13.45 -26.61
CA VAL A 30 -14.37 12.73 -25.33
C VAL A 30 -13.68 11.38 -25.39
N CYS A 31 -13.86 10.60 -26.45
CA CYS A 31 -13.20 9.30 -26.62
C CYS A 31 -11.68 9.42 -26.64
N ILE A 32 -11.14 10.40 -27.35
CA ILE A 32 -9.70 10.61 -27.46
C ILE A 32 -9.09 11.05 -26.12
N LEU A 33 -9.70 12.03 -25.45
CA LEU A 33 -9.24 12.50 -24.15
C LEU A 33 -9.26 11.37 -23.11
N LYS A 34 -10.27 10.48 -23.13
CA LYS A 34 -10.29 9.28 -22.30
C LYS A 34 -9.17 8.30 -22.68
N ALA A 35 -8.87 8.12 -23.96
CA ALA A 35 -7.75 7.29 -24.40
C ALA A 35 -6.41 7.87 -23.91
N CYS A 36 -6.19 9.18 -24.06
CA CYS A 36 -5.02 9.87 -23.52
C CYS A 36 -4.90 9.71 -22.00
N SER A 37 -6.02 9.86 -21.29
CA SER A 37 -6.07 9.67 -19.82
C SER A 37 -5.68 8.26 -19.40
N ASN A 38 -6.16 7.23 -20.12
CA ASN A 38 -5.84 5.83 -19.82
C ASN A 38 -4.38 5.45 -20.10
N LEU A 39 -3.78 6.08 -21.12
CA LEU A 39 -2.39 5.83 -21.55
C LEU A 39 -1.37 6.76 -20.85
N GLY A 40 -1.84 7.81 -20.17
CA GLY A 40 -0.98 8.85 -19.63
C GLY A 40 -0.33 9.74 -20.71
N SER A 41 -0.91 9.79 -21.92
CA SER A 41 -0.38 10.56 -23.06
C SER A 41 -0.71 12.04 -22.92
N ILE A 42 0.14 12.77 -22.20
CA ILE A 42 -0.09 14.17 -21.85
C ILE A 42 -0.01 15.08 -23.07
N GLU A 43 0.99 14.89 -23.94
CA GLU A 43 1.24 15.74 -25.09
C GLU A 43 0.07 15.72 -26.08
N GLU A 44 -0.45 14.53 -26.39
CA GLU A 44 -1.63 14.36 -27.23
C GLU A 44 -2.89 14.99 -26.57
N GLY A 45 -3.03 14.81 -25.26
CA GLY A 45 -4.12 15.42 -24.49
C GLY A 45 -4.11 16.94 -24.54
N GLN A 46 -2.95 17.56 -24.38
CA GLN A 46 -2.78 19.02 -24.50
C GLN A 46 -3.03 19.51 -25.92
N CYS A 47 -2.59 18.76 -26.94
CA CYS A 47 -2.90 19.06 -28.32
C CYS A 47 -4.42 19.07 -28.58
N MET A 48 -5.14 18.07 -28.02
CA MET A 48 -6.59 18.01 -28.12
C MET A 48 -7.27 19.18 -27.39
N HIS A 49 -6.78 19.55 -26.21
CA HIS A 49 -7.26 20.72 -25.49
C HIS A 49 -7.13 22.01 -26.34
N ALA A 50 -5.96 22.24 -26.94
CA ALA A 50 -5.76 23.39 -27.83
C ALA A 50 -6.73 23.38 -29.02
N LYS A 51 -7.02 22.23 -29.64
CA LYS A 51 -8.00 22.10 -30.73
C LYS A 51 -9.42 22.39 -30.23
N ILE A 52 -9.83 21.90 -29.06
CA ILE A 52 -11.14 22.17 -28.47
C ILE A 52 -11.34 23.66 -28.28
N VAL A 53 -10.33 24.39 -27.78
CA VAL A 53 -10.36 25.86 -27.60
C VAL A 53 -10.43 26.55 -28.97
N ALA A 54 -9.62 26.12 -29.95
CA ALA A 54 -9.60 26.73 -31.29
C ALA A 54 -10.95 26.61 -32.04
N ILE A 55 -11.70 25.54 -31.80
CA ILE A 55 -13.02 25.29 -32.40
C ILE A 55 -14.15 25.99 -31.60
N GLY A 56 -13.85 26.49 -30.37
CA GLY A 56 -14.84 27.16 -29.49
C GLY A 56 -15.73 26.17 -28.72
N MET A 57 -15.29 24.93 -28.50
CA MET A 57 -16.02 23.91 -27.77
C MET A 57 -15.69 23.89 -26.25
N GLU A 58 -14.87 24.82 -25.77
CA GLU A 58 -14.49 24.97 -24.35
C GLU A 58 -15.64 25.24 -23.40
N LYS A 59 -16.85 25.48 -23.91
CA LYS A 59 -18.07 25.68 -23.11
C LYS A 59 -18.82 24.38 -22.81
N SER A 60 -18.45 23.29 -23.45
CA SER A 60 -19.08 21.98 -23.18
C SER A 60 -18.64 21.46 -21.82
N ILE A 61 -19.63 21.23 -20.94
CA ILE A 61 -19.41 20.66 -19.59
C ILE A 61 -18.78 19.25 -19.70
N VAL A 62 -19.19 18.49 -20.71
CA VAL A 62 -18.70 17.11 -20.91
C VAL A 62 -17.22 17.12 -21.28
N LEU A 63 -16.81 17.97 -22.23
CA LEU A 63 -15.41 18.12 -22.62
C LEU A 63 -14.56 18.66 -21.48
N CYS A 64 -15.03 19.70 -20.78
CA CYS A 64 -14.31 20.24 -19.62
C CYS A 64 -14.12 19.18 -18.53
N ASN A 65 -15.15 18.40 -18.18
CA ASN A 65 -15.01 17.32 -17.20
C ASN A 65 -14.04 16.24 -17.67
N THR A 66 -14.01 15.93 -18.97
CA THR A 66 -13.07 14.94 -19.53
C THR A 66 -11.64 15.48 -19.52
N LEU A 67 -11.44 16.78 -19.80
CA LEU A 67 -10.14 17.46 -19.67
C LEU A 67 -9.65 17.49 -18.23
N LEU A 68 -10.55 17.78 -17.27
CA LEU A 68 -10.26 17.69 -15.86
C LEU A 68 -9.80 16.29 -15.44
N ASP A 69 -10.52 15.24 -15.89
CA ASP A 69 -10.16 13.84 -15.62
C ASP A 69 -8.79 13.50 -16.21
N LEU A 70 -8.50 13.93 -17.43
CA LEU A 70 -7.18 13.77 -18.07
C LEU A 70 -6.07 14.41 -17.22
N TYR A 71 -6.20 15.72 -16.93
CA TYR A 71 -5.15 16.44 -16.22
C TYR A 71 -4.97 15.93 -14.78
N THR A 72 -6.06 15.61 -14.09
CA THR A 72 -5.98 15.05 -12.74
C THR A 72 -5.32 13.67 -12.71
N LYS A 73 -5.67 12.75 -13.62
CA LYS A 73 -5.04 11.43 -13.71
C LYS A 73 -3.57 11.47 -14.10
N CYS A 74 -3.19 12.46 -14.93
CA CYS A 74 -1.79 12.68 -15.30
C CYS A 74 -1.00 13.50 -14.25
N GLY A 75 -1.60 13.86 -13.11
CA GLY A 75 -0.93 14.62 -12.04
C GLY A 75 -0.73 16.12 -12.35
N LEU A 76 -1.29 16.62 -13.44
CA LEU A 76 -1.20 18.05 -13.84
C LEU A 76 -2.29 18.86 -13.15
N LEU A 77 -2.24 18.94 -11.81
CA LEU A 77 -3.30 19.56 -10.99
C LEU A 77 -3.44 21.06 -11.22
N VAL A 78 -2.36 21.75 -11.62
CA VAL A 78 -2.39 23.17 -11.96
C VAL A 78 -3.23 23.40 -13.22
N ASP A 79 -3.01 22.61 -14.27
CA ASP A 79 -3.77 22.69 -15.52
C ASP A 79 -5.23 22.32 -15.30
N ALA A 80 -5.49 21.27 -14.50
CA ALA A 80 -6.84 20.92 -14.08
C ALA A 80 -7.55 22.08 -13.40
N ARG A 81 -6.87 22.78 -12.48
CA ARG A 81 -7.41 23.97 -11.80
C ARG A 81 -7.69 25.11 -12.77
N CYS A 82 -6.82 25.35 -13.76
CA CYS A 82 -7.05 26.36 -14.80
C CYS A 82 -8.33 26.05 -15.60
N VAL A 83 -8.52 24.81 -16.06
CA VAL A 83 -9.75 24.40 -16.76
C VAL A 83 -10.96 24.60 -15.85
N PHE A 84 -10.89 24.16 -14.59
CA PHE A 84 -11.99 24.32 -13.64
C PHE A 84 -12.38 25.78 -13.42
N GLU A 85 -11.42 26.69 -13.24
CA GLU A 85 -11.72 28.11 -12.99
C GLU A 85 -12.29 28.80 -14.23
N ALA A 86 -11.94 28.33 -15.44
CA ALA A 86 -12.51 28.82 -16.71
C ALA A 86 -13.99 28.40 -16.95
N MET A 87 -14.44 27.30 -16.29
CA MET A 87 -15.80 26.80 -16.44
C MET A 87 -16.84 27.75 -15.85
N GLN A 88 -17.88 28.09 -16.63
CA GLN A 88 -19.00 28.89 -16.17
C GLN A 88 -20.00 28.11 -15.33
N ILE A 89 -20.20 26.83 -15.65
CA ILE A 89 -21.13 25.93 -14.96
C ILE A 89 -20.31 24.75 -14.40
N ARG A 90 -20.40 24.53 -13.10
CA ARG A 90 -19.72 23.46 -12.38
C ARG A 90 -20.76 22.54 -11.76
N THR A 91 -20.83 21.30 -12.23
CA THR A 91 -21.71 20.25 -11.72
C THR A 91 -21.06 19.49 -10.58
N VAL A 92 -21.83 18.66 -9.86
CA VAL A 92 -21.26 17.77 -8.82
C VAL A 92 -20.14 16.89 -9.38
N VAL A 93 -20.25 16.42 -10.63
CA VAL A 93 -19.21 15.63 -11.31
C VAL A 93 -17.91 16.46 -11.47
N THR A 94 -18.02 17.72 -11.85
CA THR A 94 -16.87 18.64 -11.99
C THR A 94 -16.07 18.76 -10.68
N TRP A 95 -16.79 18.95 -9.56
CA TRP A 95 -16.18 19.03 -8.24
C TRP A 95 -15.57 17.69 -7.81
N ASN A 96 -16.28 16.58 -8.05
CA ASN A 96 -15.79 15.22 -7.69
C ASN A 96 -14.50 14.86 -8.41
N VAL A 97 -14.34 15.22 -9.68
CA VAL A 97 -13.09 14.97 -10.44
C VAL A 97 -11.92 15.70 -9.78
N LEU A 98 -12.08 16.96 -9.39
CA LEU A 98 -11.03 17.72 -8.72
C LEU A 98 -10.72 17.19 -7.31
N ILE A 99 -11.75 16.92 -6.52
CA ILE A 99 -11.58 16.41 -5.15
C ILE A 99 -10.85 15.07 -5.20
N ASN A 100 -11.31 14.16 -6.08
CA ASN A 100 -10.67 12.85 -6.22
C ASN A 100 -9.24 12.95 -6.74
N GLY A 101 -9.01 13.74 -7.81
CA GLY A 101 -7.69 13.91 -8.40
C GLY A 101 -6.68 14.50 -7.42
N ASN A 102 -7.05 15.49 -6.62
CA ASN A 102 -6.18 16.01 -5.57
C ASN A 102 -5.90 14.99 -4.48
N ALA A 103 -6.90 14.23 -4.03
CA ALA A 103 -6.74 13.19 -3.01
C ALA A 103 -5.86 12.02 -3.50
N GLU A 104 -5.99 11.59 -4.76
CA GLU A 104 -5.17 10.53 -5.34
C GLU A 104 -3.68 10.90 -5.45
N HIS A 105 -3.37 12.19 -5.61
CA HIS A 105 -2.01 12.70 -5.71
C HIS A 105 -1.46 13.25 -4.38
N GLY A 106 -2.12 12.97 -3.25
CA GLY A 106 -1.65 13.37 -1.92
C GLY A 106 -1.85 14.85 -1.58
N HIS A 107 -2.57 15.60 -2.42
CA HIS A 107 -2.96 16.99 -2.17
C HIS A 107 -4.27 17.06 -1.36
N ASP A 108 -4.31 16.34 -0.23
CA ASP A 108 -5.51 16.15 0.58
C ASP A 108 -6.11 17.45 1.11
N LYS A 109 -5.27 18.45 1.42
CA LYS A 109 -5.73 19.77 1.88
C LYS A 109 -6.49 20.52 0.80
N ASP A 110 -5.99 20.48 -0.43
CA ASP A 110 -6.64 21.10 -1.59
C ASP A 110 -7.95 20.37 -1.92
N ALA A 111 -7.98 19.03 -1.83
CA ALA A 111 -9.20 18.25 -1.97
C ALA A 111 -10.29 18.68 -0.97
N LEU A 112 -9.93 18.88 0.30
CA LEU A 112 -10.87 19.36 1.33
C LEU A 112 -11.27 20.82 1.12
N GLU A 113 -10.39 21.68 0.62
CA GLU A 113 -10.75 23.05 0.22
C GLU A 113 -11.84 23.03 -0.85
N PHE A 114 -11.69 22.23 -1.91
CA PHE A 114 -12.70 22.06 -2.95
C PHE A 114 -14.00 21.50 -2.40
N PHE A 115 -13.97 20.54 -1.47
CA PHE A 115 -15.16 20.02 -0.80
C PHE A 115 -15.96 21.12 -0.09
N TYR A 116 -15.30 22.05 0.61
CA TYR A 116 -15.99 23.16 1.28
C TYR A 116 -16.44 24.25 0.30
N ARG A 117 -15.61 24.57 -0.71
CA ARG A 117 -15.98 25.54 -1.77
C ARG A 117 -17.23 25.12 -2.54
N MET A 118 -17.40 23.82 -2.84
CA MET A 118 -18.56 23.28 -3.53
C MET A 118 -19.89 23.74 -2.91
N SER A 119 -19.99 23.69 -1.59
CA SER A 119 -21.19 24.12 -0.87
C SER A 119 -21.45 25.63 -1.00
N HIS A 120 -20.40 26.49 -1.10
CA HIS A 120 -20.55 27.93 -1.32
C HIS A 120 -21.06 28.27 -2.73
N PHE A 121 -20.81 27.39 -3.70
CA PHE A 121 -21.35 27.51 -5.06
C PHE A 121 -22.74 26.90 -5.21
N GLY A 122 -23.41 26.50 -4.12
CA GLY A 122 -24.76 25.94 -4.12
C GLY A 122 -24.82 24.51 -4.68
N VAL A 123 -23.69 23.82 -4.82
CA VAL A 123 -23.62 22.43 -5.25
C VAL A 123 -23.52 21.53 -4.02
N PHE A 124 -24.47 20.60 -3.86
CA PHE A 124 -24.49 19.72 -2.71
C PHE A 124 -23.61 18.48 -2.94
N PRO A 125 -22.83 18.06 -1.91
CA PRO A 125 -22.06 16.82 -1.97
C PRO A 125 -22.95 15.60 -2.19
N ASP A 126 -22.50 14.69 -3.04
CA ASP A 126 -23.08 13.38 -3.25
C ASP A 126 -22.24 12.28 -2.56
N PHE A 127 -22.65 11.03 -2.75
CA PHE A 127 -21.92 9.86 -2.26
C PHE A 127 -20.42 9.86 -2.65
N THR A 128 -20.13 10.16 -3.91
CA THR A 128 -18.74 10.19 -4.43
C THR A 128 -17.93 11.30 -3.77
N THR A 129 -18.54 12.48 -3.58
CA THR A 129 -17.91 13.61 -2.88
C THR A 129 -17.50 13.23 -1.46
N PHE A 130 -18.41 12.60 -0.69
CA PHE A 130 -18.11 12.16 0.67
C PHE A 130 -17.02 11.09 0.70
N ASN A 131 -17.08 10.10 -0.20
CA ASN A 131 -16.09 9.04 -0.31
C ASN A 131 -14.68 9.60 -0.52
N CYS A 132 -14.49 10.48 -1.52
CA CYS A 132 -13.18 11.07 -1.83
C CYS A 132 -12.69 11.98 -0.69
N SER A 133 -13.56 12.80 -0.09
CA SER A 133 -13.18 13.69 1.00
C SER A 133 -12.82 12.94 2.28
N LEU A 134 -13.51 11.85 2.62
CA LEU A 134 -13.16 11.01 3.77
C LEU A 134 -11.82 10.28 3.55
N LYS A 135 -11.55 9.80 2.34
CA LYS A 135 -10.23 9.24 1.99
C LYS A 135 -9.12 10.27 2.17
N ALA A 136 -9.33 11.51 1.71
CA ALA A 136 -8.38 12.61 1.92
C ALA A 136 -8.13 12.88 3.41
N CYS A 137 -9.18 12.86 4.24
CA CYS A 137 -9.04 13.01 5.69
C CYS A 137 -8.20 11.88 6.31
N GLY A 138 -8.44 10.63 5.90
CA GLY A 138 -7.69 9.48 6.37
C GLY A 138 -6.22 9.55 5.99
N ASN A 139 -5.90 9.86 4.74
CA ASN A 139 -4.54 9.93 4.23
C ASN A 139 -3.72 11.04 4.92
N SER A 140 -4.36 12.19 5.20
CA SER A 140 -3.71 13.35 5.84
C SER A 140 -3.78 13.36 7.37
N GLY A 141 -4.43 12.38 8.00
CA GLY A 141 -4.63 12.33 9.46
C GLY A 141 -5.55 13.42 10.02
N MET A 142 -6.37 14.06 9.19
CA MET A 142 -7.23 15.18 9.57
C MET A 142 -8.52 14.73 10.26
N ILE A 143 -8.40 14.17 11.46
CA ILE A 143 -9.51 13.58 12.23
C ILE A 143 -10.68 14.56 12.44
N ASN A 144 -10.42 15.83 12.73
CA ASN A 144 -11.47 16.80 13.01
C ASN A 144 -12.33 17.09 11.76
N GLU A 145 -11.69 17.17 10.59
CA GLU A 145 -12.41 17.31 9.31
C GLU A 145 -13.18 16.04 8.98
N GLY A 146 -12.59 14.87 9.21
CA GLY A 146 -13.27 13.58 9.07
C GLY A 146 -14.55 13.49 9.92
N ARG A 147 -14.49 13.93 11.19
CA ARG A 147 -15.67 14.01 12.07
C ARG A 147 -16.74 14.98 11.55
N ARG A 148 -16.34 16.14 11.02
CA ARG A 148 -17.27 17.11 10.43
C ARG A 148 -17.99 16.54 9.21
N ILE A 149 -17.23 15.85 8.34
CA ILE A 149 -17.80 15.17 7.16
C ILE A 149 -18.71 14.03 7.58
N HIS A 150 -18.33 13.22 8.57
CA HIS A 150 -19.19 12.15 9.10
C HIS A 150 -20.53 12.69 9.61
N ILE A 151 -20.54 13.83 10.33
CA ILE A 151 -21.80 14.48 10.76
C ILE A 151 -22.67 14.89 9.56
N LYS A 152 -22.08 15.34 8.45
CA LYS A 152 -22.83 15.64 7.22
C LYS A 152 -23.41 14.36 6.60
N VAL A 153 -22.63 13.29 6.52
CA VAL A 153 -23.09 11.97 6.05
C VAL A 153 -24.30 11.47 6.86
N LEU A 154 -24.26 11.64 8.21
CA LEU A 154 -25.38 11.30 9.08
C LEU A 154 -26.63 12.13 8.78
N LYS A 155 -26.48 13.43 8.53
CA LYS A 155 -27.60 14.33 8.21
C LYS A 155 -28.27 14.01 6.87
N GLU A 156 -27.50 13.52 5.91
CA GLU A 156 -28.00 13.09 4.59
C GLU A 156 -28.57 11.66 4.61
N GLY A 157 -28.54 10.97 5.76
CA GLY A 157 -29.04 9.61 5.91
C GLY A 157 -28.22 8.53 5.17
N LEU A 158 -26.98 8.85 4.80
CA LEU A 158 -26.07 7.97 4.07
C LEU A 158 -25.27 7.01 4.97
N GLU A 159 -25.51 7.03 6.28
CA GLU A 159 -24.81 6.19 7.26
C GLU A 159 -25.07 4.68 7.07
N VAL A 160 -26.16 4.33 6.39
CA VAL A 160 -26.56 2.95 6.13
C VAL A 160 -25.88 2.38 4.88
N ASP A 161 -25.17 3.22 4.12
CA ASP A 161 -24.45 2.74 2.95
C ASP A 161 -23.19 1.95 3.35
N GLN A 162 -23.09 0.72 2.83
CA GLN A 162 -22.01 -0.22 3.17
C GLN A 162 -20.63 0.30 2.73
N VAL A 163 -20.56 0.93 1.55
CA VAL A 163 -19.26 1.40 0.99
C VAL A 163 -18.78 2.61 1.78
N LEU A 164 -19.66 3.57 2.01
CA LEU A 164 -19.34 4.78 2.77
C LEU A 164 -19.01 4.46 4.23
N GLY A 165 -19.72 3.49 4.81
CA GLY A 165 -19.42 2.98 6.14
C GLY A 165 -18.02 2.37 6.24
N ASN A 166 -17.59 1.58 5.25
CA ASN A 166 -16.23 1.05 5.21
C ASN A 166 -15.17 2.17 5.07
N VAL A 167 -15.45 3.20 4.27
CA VAL A 167 -14.57 4.37 4.14
C VAL A 167 -14.47 5.16 5.43
N LEU A 168 -15.55 5.29 6.19
CA LEU A 168 -15.55 5.90 7.52
C LEU A 168 -14.69 5.10 8.51
N VAL A 169 -14.81 3.76 8.50
CA VAL A 169 -13.94 2.88 9.31
C VAL A 169 -12.47 3.11 8.96
N ASP A 170 -12.12 3.08 7.67
CA ASP A 170 -10.75 3.31 7.18
C ASP A 170 -10.22 4.70 7.57
N MET A 171 -11.04 5.74 7.38
CA MET A 171 -10.69 7.12 7.75
C MET A 171 -10.37 7.26 9.24
N TYR A 172 -11.26 6.75 10.11
CA TYR A 172 -11.01 6.81 11.55
C TYR A 172 -9.79 6.00 11.96
N ALA A 173 -9.61 4.84 11.37
CA ALA A 173 -8.46 3.98 11.61
C ALA A 173 -7.14 4.64 11.22
N LYS A 174 -7.02 5.17 9.99
CA LYS A 174 -5.84 5.91 9.52
C LYS A 174 -5.52 7.15 10.35
N CYS A 175 -6.54 7.79 10.92
CA CYS A 175 -6.36 8.89 11.86
C CYS A 175 -6.01 8.44 13.30
N GLY A 176 -5.79 7.16 13.56
CA GLY A 176 -5.48 6.60 14.88
C GLY A 176 -6.66 6.55 15.86
N SER A 177 -7.87 6.83 15.40
CA SER A 177 -9.10 6.83 16.23
C SER A 177 -9.82 5.49 16.18
N LEU A 178 -9.15 4.43 16.68
CA LEU A 178 -9.63 3.04 16.59
C LEU A 178 -10.97 2.80 17.31
N LEU A 179 -11.25 3.54 18.39
CA LEU A 179 -12.52 3.44 19.10
C LEU A 179 -13.70 3.93 18.23
N GLU A 180 -13.53 5.03 17.51
CA GLU A 180 -14.53 5.54 16.58
C GLU A 180 -14.67 4.62 15.37
N ALA A 181 -13.55 4.11 14.83
CA ALA A 181 -13.56 3.12 13.77
C ALA A 181 -14.39 1.89 14.16
N ARG A 182 -14.18 1.36 15.37
CA ARG A 182 -14.95 0.22 15.90
C ARG A 182 -16.43 0.54 16.10
N LYS A 183 -16.77 1.74 16.58
CA LYS A 183 -18.17 2.16 16.72
C LYS A 183 -18.89 2.22 15.38
N VAL A 184 -18.24 2.76 14.34
CA VAL A 184 -18.80 2.80 12.98
C VAL A 184 -18.94 1.39 12.44
N PHE A 185 -17.90 0.55 12.54
CA PHE A 185 -17.93 -0.84 12.12
C PHE A 185 -19.09 -1.63 12.74
N ASN A 186 -19.35 -1.47 14.04
CA ASN A 186 -20.45 -2.16 14.72
C ASN A 186 -21.84 -1.70 14.27
N LYS A 187 -21.96 -0.50 13.67
CA LYS A 187 -23.21 0.05 13.12
C LYS A 187 -23.44 -0.32 11.66
N LEU A 188 -22.45 -0.91 10.98
CA LEU A 188 -22.62 -1.30 9.58
C LEU A 188 -23.78 -2.27 9.43
N PRO A 189 -24.61 -2.12 8.38
CA PRO A 189 -25.75 -3.00 8.12
C PRO A 189 -25.32 -4.45 7.93
N MET A 190 -24.15 -4.66 7.31
CA MET A 190 -23.57 -5.96 7.07
C MET A 190 -22.05 -5.89 7.27
N GLN A 191 -21.55 -6.70 8.19
CA GLN A 191 -20.09 -6.83 8.39
C GLN A 191 -19.56 -7.87 7.41
N ASN A 192 -19.21 -7.42 6.20
CA ASN A 192 -18.64 -8.27 5.16
C ASN A 192 -17.13 -8.44 5.31
N LEU A 193 -16.52 -9.29 4.47
CA LEU A 193 -15.08 -9.56 4.50
C LEU A 193 -14.22 -8.30 4.38
N VAL A 194 -14.65 -7.34 3.54
CA VAL A 194 -13.91 -6.07 3.35
C VAL A 194 -13.90 -5.26 4.65
N SER A 195 -15.04 -5.11 5.32
CA SER A 195 -15.12 -4.36 6.58
C SER A 195 -14.31 -5.02 7.70
N TRP A 196 -14.32 -6.36 7.78
CA TRP A 196 -13.49 -7.09 8.73
C TRP A 196 -12.00 -6.90 8.45
N ASN A 197 -11.57 -7.06 7.20
CA ASN A 197 -10.17 -6.86 6.82
C ASN A 197 -9.69 -5.44 7.14
N THR A 198 -10.53 -4.43 6.89
CA THR A 198 -10.19 -3.03 7.20
C THR A 198 -9.95 -2.84 8.70
N ILE A 199 -10.86 -3.28 9.57
CA ILE A 199 -10.70 -3.05 11.00
C ILE A 199 -9.56 -3.89 11.62
N ILE A 200 -9.37 -5.13 11.16
CA ILE A 200 -8.28 -6.00 11.61
C ILE A 200 -6.92 -5.42 11.20
N SER A 201 -6.75 -5.04 9.93
CA SER A 201 -5.50 -4.42 9.45
C SER A 201 -5.18 -3.14 10.22
N SER A 202 -6.21 -2.33 10.51
CA SER A 202 -6.05 -1.11 11.29
C SER A 202 -5.55 -1.36 12.71
N TYR A 203 -6.08 -2.38 13.40
CA TYR A 203 -5.59 -2.77 14.71
C TYR A 203 -4.13 -3.26 14.66
N ILE A 204 -3.76 -4.01 13.61
CA ILE A 204 -2.38 -4.48 13.42
C ILE A 204 -1.42 -3.32 13.17
N GLU A 205 -1.77 -2.38 12.30
CA GLU A 205 -0.94 -1.22 11.97
C GLU A 205 -0.66 -0.32 13.18
N HIS A 206 -1.58 -0.30 14.15
CA HIS A 206 -1.44 0.45 15.39
C HIS A 206 -0.97 -0.39 16.58
N GLU A 207 -0.45 -1.60 16.35
CA GLU A 207 0.09 -2.53 17.36
C GLU A 207 -0.95 -3.01 18.41
N HIS A 208 -2.25 -2.87 18.12
CA HIS A 208 -3.36 -3.35 18.94
C HIS A 208 -3.67 -4.83 18.65
N HIS A 209 -2.68 -5.69 18.88
CA HIS A 209 -2.75 -7.11 18.48
C HIS A 209 -3.85 -7.90 19.20
N VAL A 210 -4.16 -7.57 20.45
CA VAL A 210 -5.20 -8.26 21.23
C VAL A 210 -6.59 -7.95 20.66
N GLU A 211 -6.85 -6.69 20.34
CA GLU A 211 -8.10 -6.24 19.72
C GLU A 211 -8.27 -6.82 18.31
N ALA A 212 -7.18 -6.88 17.54
CA ALA A 212 -7.17 -7.53 16.24
C ALA A 212 -7.54 -9.02 16.36
N LEU A 213 -6.98 -9.73 17.35
CA LEU A 213 -7.29 -11.13 17.59
C LEU A 213 -8.76 -11.34 17.98
N ASN A 214 -9.30 -10.48 18.85
CA ASN A 214 -10.73 -10.53 19.22
C ASN A 214 -11.63 -10.31 18.00
N CYS A 215 -11.27 -9.40 17.10
CA CYS A 215 -11.99 -9.20 15.84
C CYS A 215 -11.98 -10.44 14.95
N LEU A 216 -10.86 -11.15 14.87
CA LEU A 216 -10.74 -12.39 14.12
C LEU A 216 -11.60 -13.51 14.72
N GLU A 217 -11.61 -13.64 16.04
CA GLU A 217 -12.45 -14.61 16.74
C GLU A 217 -13.96 -14.31 16.53
N GLU A 218 -14.35 -13.03 16.58
CA GLU A 218 -15.71 -12.61 16.26
C GLU A 218 -16.10 -12.93 14.81
N MET A 219 -15.21 -12.66 13.85
CA MET A 219 -15.39 -12.98 12.43
C MET A 219 -15.65 -14.48 12.23
N GLN A 220 -14.82 -15.32 12.86
CA GLN A 220 -14.99 -16.79 12.82
C GLN A 220 -16.31 -17.23 13.46
N SER A 221 -16.71 -16.61 14.59
CA SER A 221 -17.98 -16.94 15.27
C SER A 221 -19.22 -16.66 14.42
N LYS A 222 -19.09 -15.76 13.41
CA LYS A 222 -20.14 -15.42 12.43
C LYS A 222 -20.06 -16.25 11.15
N ASP A 223 -19.23 -17.31 11.14
CA ASP A 223 -19.01 -18.20 10.00
C ASP A 223 -18.56 -17.48 8.72
N ILE A 224 -17.86 -16.35 8.89
CA ILE A 224 -17.27 -15.61 7.78
C ILE A 224 -15.95 -16.29 7.41
N HIS A 225 -15.89 -16.82 6.19
CA HIS A 225 -14.72 -17.54 5.72
C HIS A 225 -13.51 -16.61 5.53
N LEU A 226 -12.36 -17.06 6.05
CA LEU A 226 -11.08 -16.38 5.87
C LEU A 226 -10.68 -16.44 4.39
N ASP A 227 -10.28 -15.31 3.83
CA ASP A 227 -9.55 -15.25 2.57
C ASP A 227 -8.02 -15.25 2.80
N THR A 228 -7.25 -15.17 1.74
CA THR A 228 -5.79 -15.11 1.81
C THR A 228 -5.31 -13.90 2.65
N THR A 229 -5.95 -12.74 2.47
CA THR A 229 -5.58 -11.49 3.19
C THR A 229 -5.82 -11.62 4.70
N THR A 230 -6.99 -12.13 5.08
CA THR A 230 -7.33 -12.37 6.49
C THR A 230 -6.40 -13.41 7.12
N SER A 231 -6.10 -14.49 6.39
CA SER A 231 -5.19 -15.55 6.85
C SER A 231 -3.79 -15.00 7.12
N ILE A 232 -3.25 -14.17 6.23
CA ILE A 232 -1.96 -13.50 6.40
C ILE A 232 -1.97 -12.58 7.64
N SER A 233 -3.03 -11.79 7.79
CA SER A 233 -3.20 -10.90 8.94
C SER A 233 -3.21 -11.68 10.26
N PHE A 234 -3.90 -12.81 10.29
CA PHE A 234 -3.95 -13.70 11.45
C PHE A 234 -2.59 -14.32 11.76
N LEU A 235 -1.89 -14.83 10.77
CA LEU A 235 -0.53 -15.40 10.94
C LEU A 235 0.43 -14.37 11.54
N LYS A 236 0.41 -13.12 11.05
CA LYS A 236 1.21 -12.03 11.59
C LYS A 236 0.91 -11.77 13.07
N ILE A 237 -0.37 -11.72 13.45
CA ILE A 237 -0.76 -11.54 14.86
C ILE A 237 -0.29 -12.71 15.72
N CYS A 238 -0.48 -13.95 15.26
CA CYS A 238 -0.03 -15.13 15.99
C CYS A 238 1.49 -15.12 16.22
N GLY A 239 2.27 -14.70 15.21
CA GLY A 239 3.71 -14.52 15.35
C GLY A 239 4.08 -13.41 16.33
N SER A 240 3.43 -12.23 16.26
CA SER A 240 3.70 -11.11 17.18
C SER A 240 3.35 -11.40 18.63
N LEU A 241 2.34 -12.24 18.87
CA LEU A 241 1.91 -12.64 20.22
C LEU A 241 2.50 -13.99 20.67
N GLU A 242 3.40 -14.57 19.87
CA GLU A 242 3.99 -15.91 20.10
C GLU A 242 2.94 -17.00 20.39
N SER A 243 1.74 -16.85 19.80
CA SER A 243 0.60 -17.71 20.04
C SER A 243 0.56 -18.91 19.08
N VAL A 244 1.48 -19.86 19.27
CA VAL A 244 1.62 -21.02 18.39
C VAL A 244 0.36 -21.86 18.24
N GLN A 245 -0.41 -22.05 19.33
CA GLN A 245 -1.63 -22.86 19.30
C GLN A 245 -2.69 -22.31 18.35
N LYS A 246 -2.87 -20.99 18.31
CA LYS A 246 -3.78 -20.33 17.38
C LYS A 246 -3.23 -20.37 15.95
N GLY A 247 -1.93 -20.19 15.79
CA GLY A 247 -1.24 -20.33 14.52
C GLY A 247 -1.37 -21.73 13.92
N GLN A 248 -1.26 -22.79 14.72
CA GLN A 248 -1.44 -24.18 14.28
C GLN A 248 -2.89 -24.46 13.82
N LYS A 249 -3.89 -23.95 14.55
CA LYS A 249 -5.29 -24.09 14.12
C LYS A 249 -5.52 -23.44 12.76
N LEU A 250 -5.00 -22.22 12.57
CA LEU A 250 -5.08 -21.53 11.30
C LEU A 250 -4.32 -22.25 10.19
N HIS A 251 -3.13 -22.80 10.47
CA HIS A 251 -2.37 -23.58 9.51
C HIS A 251 -3.20 -24.77 8.98
N ILE A 252 -3.90 -25.50 9.87
CA ILE A 252 -4.78 -26.60 9.48
C ILE A 252 -5.90 -26.10 8.54
N GLU A 253 -6.49 -24.92 8.79
CA GLU A 253 -7.53 -24.36 7.92
C GLU A 253 -6.95 -23.92 6.56
N ILE A 254 -5.76 -23.34 6.54
CA ILE A 254 -5.02 -22.97 5.32
C ILE A 254 -4.77 -24.20 4.45
N VAL A 255 -4.30 -25.30 5.04
CA VAL A 255 -4.05 -26.58 4.34
C VAL A 255 -5.37 -27.16 3.78
N LYS A 256 -6.44 -27.17 4.57
CA LYS A 256 -7.75 -27.64 4.09
C LYS A 256 -8.27 -26.88 2.88
N LYS A 257 -7.90 -25.60 2.73
CA LYS A 257 -8.29 -24.72 1.62
C LYS A 257 -7.29 -24.77 0.46
N GLY A 258 -6.17 -25.46 0.61
CA GLY A 258 -5.09 -25.51 -0.39
C GLY A 258 -4.35 -24.19 -0.57
N LEU A 259 -4.46 -23.26 0.37
CA LEU A 259 -3.82 -21.95 0.33
C LEU A 259 -2.33 -22.00 0.71
N GLU A 260 -1.85 -23.10 1.28
CA GLU A 260 -0.43 -23.29 1.63
C GLU A 260 0.51 -23.24 0.42
N ARG A 261 -0.03 -23.45 -0.79
CA ARG A 261 0.73 -23.39 -2.06
C ARG A 261 0.94 -21.95 -2.55
N GLU A 262 0.20 -20.99 -2.02
CA GLU A 262 0.45 -19.60 -2.31
C GLU A 262 1.74 -19.16 -1.61
N THR A 263 2.75 -18.75 -2.38
CA THR A 263 4.09 -18.39 -1.89
C THR A 263 4.03 -17.40 -0.73
N PHE A 264 3.09 -16.46 -0.78
CA PHE A 264 2.96 -15.42 0.24
C PHE A 264 2.43 -15.98 1.58
N VAL A 265 1.45 -16.89 1.53
CA VAL A 265 0.90 -17.57 2.72
C VAL A 265 1.94 -18.49 3.33
N GLY A 266 2.66 -19.27 2.50
CA GLY A 266 3.77 -20.12 2.93
C GLY A 266 4.84 -19.33 3.69
N ASN A 267 5.25 -18.17 3.17
CA ASN A 267 6.22 -17.30 3.82
C ASN A 267 5.72 -16.78 5.18
N CYS A 268 4.42 -16.42 5.28
CA CYS A 268 3.82 -15.98 6.54
C CYS A 268 3.71 -17.11 7.57
N LEU A 269 3.52 -18.36 7.13
CA LEU A 269 3.56 -19.54 8.01
C LEU A 269 4.97 -19.76 8.56
N VAL A 270 6.01 -19.66 7.72
CA VAL A 270 7.41 -19.75 8.16
C VAL A 270 7.71 -18.66 9.19
N ASP A 271 7.31 -17.41 8.93
CA ASP A 271 7.48 -16.27 9.84
C ASP A 271 6.78 -16.50 11.20
N MET A 272 5.55 -16.96 11.16
CA MET A 272 4.76 -17.25 12.37
C MET A 272 5.43 -18.32 13.23
N TYR A 273 5.79 -19.45 12.66
CA TYR A 273 6.45 -20.53 13.42
C TYR A 273 7.84 -20.11 13.91
N ALA A 274 8.60 -19.40 13.11
CA ALA A 274 9.92 -18.90 13.47
C ALA A 274 9.86 -17.93 14.65
N LYS A 275 8.93 -16.97 14.63
CA LYS A 275 8.71 -16.03 15.74
C LYS A 275 8.21 -16.72 17.01
N CYS A 276 7.44 -17.79 16.89
CA CYS A 276 7.02 -18.61 18.03
C CYS A 276 8.10 -19.56 18.54
N GLY A 277 9.33 -19.55 18.01
CA GLY A 277 10.42 -20.44 18.41
C GLY A 277 10.28 -21.90 17.92
N HIS A 278 9.33 -22.18 17.03
CA HIS A 278 9.07 -23.51 16.48
C HIS A 278 9.86 -23.73 15.19
N PHE A 279 11.20 -23.77 15.33
CA PHE A 279 12.14 -23.79 14.20
C PHE A 279 12.06 -25.03 13.33
N ARG A 280 11.69 -26.19 13.91
CA ARG A 280 11.54 -27.42 13.16
C ARG A 280 10.43 -27.31 12.12
N GLU A 281 9.27 -26.86 12.56
CA GLU A 281 8.10 -26.63 11.70
C GLU A 281 8.37 -25.53 10.68
N ALA A 282 9.04 -24.45 11.09
CA ALA A 282 9.45 -23.38 10.18
C ALA A 282 10.38 -23.89 9.08
N GLN A 283 11.38 -24.72 9.41
CA GLN A 283 12.30 -25.31 8.43
C GLN A 283 11.61 -26.33 7.51
N GLU A 284 10.69 -27.14 8.03
CA GLU A 284 9.92 -28.08 7.21
C GLU A 284 9.08 -27.33 6.17
N LEU A 285 8.38 -26.28 6.58
CA LEU A 285 7.63 -25.42 5.67
C LEU A 285 8.53 -24.69 4.67
N PHE A 286 9.65 -24.16 5.13
CA PHE A 286 10.64 -23.52 4.27
C PHE A 286 11.09 -24.45 3.15
N ARG A 287 11.43 -25.72 3.45
CA ARG A 287 11.82 -26.72 2.44
C ARG A 287 10.71 -27.07 1.46
N CYS A 288 9.44 -26.93 1.87
CA CYS A 288 8.29 -27.20 1.02
C CYS A 288 7.95 -26.03 0.10
N THR A 289 8.44 -24.81 0.37
CA THR A 289 8.23 -23.64 -0.49
C THR A 289 9.06 -23.75 -1.77
N GLN A 290 8.46 -23.45 -2.93
CA GLN A 290 9.11 -23.61 -4.23
C GLN A 290 10.14 -22.50 -4.54
N VAL A 291 10.05 -21.36 -3.88
CA VAL A 291 10.90 -20.18 -4.15
C VAL A 291 11.40 -19.61 -2.83
N HIS A 292 12.68 -19.74 -2.59
CA HIS A 292 13.36 -19.16 -1.43
C HIS A 292 13.89 -17.76 -1.81
N ASN A 293 13.08 -16.73 -1.59
CA ASN A 293 13.51 -15.37 -1.79
C ASN A 293 14.27 -14.81 -0.56
N VAL A 294 14.94 -13.68 -0.72
CA VAL A 294 15.72 -13.05 0.35
C VAL A 294 14.88 -12.70 1.58
N VAL A 295 13.59 -12.46 1.42
CA VAL A 295 12.69 -12.10 2.53
C VAL A 295 12.50 -13.28 3.48
N VAL A 296 12.22 -14.47 2.95
CA VAL A 296 12.02 -15.69 3.77
C VAL A 296 13.31 -16.07 4.49
N TRP A 297 14.47 -15.99 3.79
CA TRP A 297 15.78 -16.20 4.41
C TRP A 297 16.04 -15.20 5.55
N SER A 298 15.77 -13.91 5.31
CA SER A 298 15.97 -12.87 6.34
C SER A 298 15.08 -13.09 7.55
N THR A 299 13.84 -13.53 7.34
CA THR A 299 12.89 -13.83 8.42
C THR A 299 13.38 -14.99 9.30
N LEU A 300 13.83 -16.09 8.68
CA LEU A 300 14.35 -17.25 9.40
C LEU A 300 15.63 -16.92 10.17
N LEU A 301 16.55 -16.17 9.53
CA LEU A 301 17.77 -15.67 10.17
C LEU A 301 17.48 -14.77 11.37
N ALA A 302 16.57 -13.81 11.23
CA ALA A 302 16.19 -12.91 12.31
C ALA A 302 15.63 -13.70 13.51
N ALA A 303 14.73 -14.64 13.24
CA ALA A 303 14.15 -15.45 14.30
C ALA A 303 15.19 -16.31 15.03
N TYR A 304 16.15 -16.92 14.33
CA TYR A 304 17.25 -17.66 14.98
C TYR A 304 18.08 -16.75 15.89
N VAL A 305 18.42 -15.55 15.40
CA VAL A 305 19.19 -14.58 16.17
C VAL A 305 18.42 -14.11 17.41
N ASP A 306 17.16 -13.76 17.24
CA ASP A 306 16.32 -13.22 18.33
C ASP A 306 16.08 -14.26 19.45
N HIS A 307 16.09 -15.57 19.10
CA HIS A 307 15.96 -16.67 20.06
C HIS A 307 17.30 -17.25 20.54
N GLY A 308 18.43 -16.63 20.18
CA GLY A 308 19.75 -17.04 20.70
C GLY A 308 20.42 -18.19 19.95
N HIS A 309 19.88 -18.62 18.79
CA HIS A 309 20.40 -19.73 17.98
C HIS A 309 21.38 -19.25 16.91
N ALA A 310 22.47 -18.59 17.32
CA ALA A 310 23.41 -17.94 16.44
C ALA A 310 24.14 -18.91 15.48
N GLU A 311 24.47 -20.13 15.93
CA GLU A 311 25.12 -21.14 15.07
C GLU A 311 24.20 -21.59 13.93
N GLU A 312 22.92 -21.81 14.23
CA GLU A 312 21.91 -22.18 13.25
C GLU A 312 21.67 -21.04 12.25
N ALA A 313 21.69 -19.79 12.72
CA ALA A 313 21.62 -18.63 11.85
C ALA A 313 22.79 -18.61 10.85
N LEU A 314 24.03 -18.87 11.28
CA LEU A 314 25.17 -18.91 10.36
C LEU A 314 25.09 -20.08 9.37
N LYS A 315 24.60 -21.26 9.78
CA LYS A 315 24.35 -22.37 8.86
C LYS A 315 23.31 -22.01 7.78
N CYS A 316 22.30 -21.23 8.13
CA CYS A 316 21.33 -20.70 7.15
C CYS A 316 21.98 -19.75 6.15
N VAL A 317 22.99 -18.97 6.55
CA VAL A 317 23.76 -18.11 5.63
C VAL A 317 24.52 -18.93 4.59
N ASP A 318 25.14 -20.04 5.02
CA ASP A 318 25.84 -20.94 4.10
C ASP A 318 24.88 -21.55 3.07
N GLN A 319 23.69 -21.95 3.50
CA GLN A 319 22.64 -22.47 2.62
C GLN A 319 22.13 -21.39 1.64
N MET A 320 21.89 -20.16 2.12
CA MET A 320 21.50 -19.03 1.29
C MET A 320 22.54 -18.73 0.20
N GLN A 321 23.83 -18.82 0.53
CA GLN A 321 24.91 -18.67 -0.44
C GLN A 321 24.95 -19.81 -1.45
N ALA A 322 24.73 -21.05 -1.01
CA ALA A 322 24.66 -22.21 -1.91
C ALA A 322 23.51 -22.10 -2.92
N GLU A 323 22.39 -21.52 -2.53
CA GLU A 323 21.24 -21.19 -3.40
C GLU A 323 21.43 -19.91 -4.23
N ARG A 324 22.57 -19.22 -4.11
CA ARG A 324 22.92 -17.97 -4.81
C ARG A 324 21.93 -16.84 -4.57
N VAL A 325 21.28 -16.80 -3.42
CA VAL A 325 20.41 -15.70 -3.03
C VAL A 325 21.25 -14.53 -2.50
N SER A 326 21.07 -13.35 -3.06
CA SER A 326 21.80 -12.15 -2.63
C SER A 326 21.35 -11.69 -1.25
N LYS A 327 22.31 -11.31 -0.40
CA LYS A 327 22.05 -10.78 0.94
C LYS A 327 21.48 -9.35 0.85
N ASN A 328 20.53 -9.01 1.69
CA ASN A 328 20.03 -7.64 1.87
C ASN A 328 20.51 -7.05 3.20
N MET A 329 20.14 -5.80 3.49
CA MET A 329 20.51 -5.10 4.73
C MET A 329 20.15 -5.89 5.99
N VAL A 330 18.94 -6.43 6.06
CA VAL A 330 18.45 -7.22 7.21
C VAL A 330 19.31 -8.46 7.40
N THR A 331 19.65 -9.15 6.31
CA THR A 331 20.53 -10.33 6.34
C THR A 331 21.89 -10.00 6.96
N TYR A 332 22.54 -8.89 6.54
CA TYR A 332 23.81 -8.47 7.12
C TYR A 332 23.72 -8.13 8.60
N ILE A 333 22.67 -7.41 9.01
CA ILE A 333 22.45 -7.11 10.44
C ILE A 333 22.28 -8.39 11.26
N CYS A 334 21.51 -9.36 10.77
CA CYS A 334 21.33 -10.65 11.45
C CYS A 334 22.66 -11.43 11.55
N ILE A 335 23.45 -11.47 10.48
CA ILE A 335 24.77 -12.14 10.49
C ILE A 335 25.72 -11.49 11.51
N LEU A 336 25.81 -10.15 11.51
CA LEU A 336 26.67 -9.42 12.45
C LEU A 336 26.24 -9.66 13.91
N LYS A 337 24.92 -9.65 14.18
CA LYS A 337 24.39 -9.99 15.50
C LYS A 337 24.73 -11.46 15.89
N ALA A 338 24.58 -12.41 14.97
CA ALA A 338 24.95 -13.80 15.23
C ALA A 338 26.46 -13.92 15.54
N CYS A 339 27.33 -13.25 14.77
CA CYS A 339 28.76 -13.21 15.03
C CYS A 339 29.08 -12.60 16.39
N SER A 340 28.40 -11.51 16.78
CA SER A 340 28.54 -10.87 18.08
C SER A 340 28.17 -11.83 19.23
N MET A 341 27.17 -12.69 19.07
CA MET A 341 26.70 -13.64 20.10
C MET A 341 27.67 -14.78 20.37
N ILE A 342 28.34 -15.30 19.33
CA ILE A 342 29.25 -16.46 19.44
C ILE A 342 30.73 -16.07 19.37
N GLY A 343 31.04 -14.77 19.27
CA GLY A 343 32.42 -14.29 19.18
C GLY A 343 33.12 -14.61 17.85
N ALA A 344 32.38 -14.82 16.75
CA ALA A 344 32.91 -15.17 15.43
C ALA A 344 33.49 -13.96 14.69
N ILE A 345 34.59 -13.41 15.18
CA ILE A 345 35.19 -12.16 14.65
C ILE A 345 35.63 -12.28 13.18
N ASP A 346 36.17 -13.41 12.77
CA ASP A 346 36.65 -13.62 11.40
C ASP A 346 35.51 -13.54 10.38
N MET A 347 34.39 -14.18 10.67
CA MET A 347 33.17 -14.09 9.86
C MET A 347 32.65 -12.64 9.85
N GLY A 348 32.66 -11.96 10.99
CA GLY A 348 32.25 -10.56 11.09
C GLY A 348 33.09 -9.64 10.21
N ARG A 349 34.41 -9.81 10.19
CA ARG A 349 35.34 -9.06 9.29
C ARG A 349 35.08 -9.34 7.81
N VAL A 350 34.78 -10.58 7.45
CA VAL A 350 34.40 -10.94 6.07
C VAL A 350 33.12 -10.21 5.67
N MET A 351 32.09 -10.25 6.52
CA MET A 351 30.83 -9.53 6.26
C MET A 351 31.02 -8.02 6.17
N HIS A 352 31.83 -7.41 7.05
CA HIS A 352 32.16 -6.00 6.97
C HIS A 352 32.85 -5.66 5.62
N SER A 353 33.80 -6.49 5.18
CA SER A 353 34.47 -6.28 3.89
C SER A 353 33.53 -6.43 2.69
N GLU A 354 32.52 -7.32 2.77
CA GLU A 354 31.48 -7.44 1.75
C GLU A 354 30.58 -6.20 1.72
N ILE A 355 30.13 -5.72 2.88
CA ILE A 355 29.31 -4.50 3.01
C ILE A 355 30.01 -3.31 2.36
N VAL A 356 31.32 -3.13 2.64
CA VAL A 356 32.13 -2.04 2.05
C VAL A 356 32.28 -2.20 0.53
N LYS A 357 32.47 -3.45 0.03
CA LYS A 357 32.63 -3.72 -1.41
C LYS A 357 31.33 -3.54 -2.21
N VAL A 358 30.20 -3.94 -1.64
CA VAL A 358 28.89 -3.77 -2.28
C VAL A 358 28.54 -2.30 -2.39
N GLY A 359 29.19 -1.45 -1.59
CA GLY A 359 28.90 -0.03 -1.49
C GLY A 359 27.52 0.22 -0.91
N ILE A 360 27.37 1.27 -0.13
CA ILE A 360 26.04 1.71 0.30
C ILE A 360 25.42 2.47 -0.88
N ASN A 361 25.15 1.77 -1.98
CA ASN A 361 24.44 2.33 -3.13
C ASN A 361 22.93 2.14 -2.92
N ASP A 362 22.13 3.10 -3.42
CA ASP A 362 20.66 3.15 -3.32
C ASP A 362 19.95 1.86 -3.76
N ASN A 363 20.60 1.00 -4.56
CA ASN A 363 20.10 -0.32 -4.97
C ASN A 363 20.11 -1.38 -3.85
N PHE A 364 20.80 -1.14 -2.73
CA PHE A 364 20.85 -2.07 -1.59
C PHE A 364 19.55 -2.08 -0.78
N LEU A 365 18.73 -1.06 -0.97
CA LEU A 365 17.44 -0.85 -0.31
C LEU A 365 16.27 -1.51 -1.06
N CYS A 366 16.48 -1.90 -2.32
CA CYS A 366 15.45 -2.47 -3.20
C CYS A 366 15.17 -3.98 -2.97
N GLY A 367 15.70 -4.61 -1.92
CA GLY A 367 15.29 -5.97 -1.52
C GLY A 367 13.85 -6.09 -1.01
N PHE A 368 13.09 -4.99 -0.97
CA PHE A 368 11.66 -4.94 -0.70
C PHE A 368 10.79 -4.87 -1.96
N GLU A 369 11.36 -5.11 -3.14
CA GLU A 369 10.57 -5.25 -4.36
C GLU A 369 9.85 -6.60 -4.42
N ASP A 370 8.83 -6.77 -3.61
CA ASP A 370 7.71 -7.62 -4.00
C ASP A 370 6.90 -6.85 -5.05
N LYS A 371 6.99 -7.30 -6.31
CA LYS A 371 6.28 -6.79 -7.50
C LYS A 371 4.74 -6.81 -7.39
N VAL A 372 4.18 -6.98 -6.20
CA VAL A 372 2.74 -7.09 -5.93
C VAL A 372 2.18 -5.88 -5.19
N PHE A 373 3.01 -4.99 -4.62
CA PHE A 373 2.53 -3.74 -4.05
C PHE A 373 2.65 -2.60 -5.05
N ASN A 374 1.51 -2.27 -5.66
CA ASN A 374 1.17 -1.06 -6.44
C ASN A 374 2.34 -0.10 -6.74
N ARG A 375 2.68 0.00 -8.03
CA ARG A 375 3.64 0.91 -8.69
C ARG A 375 3.50 2.41 -8.35
N THR A 376 2.54 2.81 -7.51
CA THR A 376 2.18 4.20 -7.22
C THR A 376 2.68 4.76 -5.89
N LYS A 377 3.40 3.99 -5.06
CA LYS A 377 3.94 4.48 -3.76
C LYS A 377 5.47 4.40 -3.63
N MET A 378 6.20 4.32 -4.73
CA MET A 378 7.65 4.07 -4.72
C MET A 378 8.52 5.32 -4.52
N PHE A 379 7.94 6.53 -4.43
CA PHE A 379 8.70 7.79 -4.30
C PHE A 379 8.70 8.44 -2.91
N ASP A 380 7.95 7.90 -1.94
CA ASP A 380 7.87 8.47 -0.59
C ASP A 380 8.24 7.47 0.53
N LEU A 381 9.32 6.70 0.37
CA LEU A 381 9.96 6.13 1.57
C LEU A 381 10.64 7.31 2.30
N PRO A 382 10.22 7.65 3.53
CA PRO A 382 10.80 8.77 4.24
C PRO A 382 12.30 8.55 4.38
N ILE A 383 13.11 9.57 4.04
CA ILE A 383 14.56 9.62 4.27
C ILE A 383 14.90 9.11 5.67
N ALA A 384 14.05 9.38 6.66
CA ALA A 384 14.16 8.88 8.03
C ALA A 384 14.19 7.33 8.17
N ARG A 385 13.56 6.55 7.27
CA ARG A 385 13.65 5.07 7.30
C ARG A 385 14.97 4.57 6.72
N LEU A 386 15.50 5.26 5.75
CA LEU A 386 16.81 5.01 5.16
C LEU A 386 17.94 5.26 6.19
N GLU A 387 17.89 6.40 6.85
CA GLU A 387 18.83 6.77 7.92
C GLU A 387 18.75 5.79 9.10
N ALA A 388 17.56 5.37 9.50
CA ALA A 388 17.36 4.39 10.57
C ALA A 388 17.97 3.02 10.22
N SER A 389 17.88 2.57 8.97
CA SER A 389 18.44 1.29 8.52
C SER A 389 19.97 1.33 8.45
N HIS A 390 20.58 2.46 8.05
CA HIS A 390 22.02 2.68 8.07
C HIS A 390 22.56 2.67 9.50
N MET A 391 21.94 3.43 10.40
CA MET A 391 22.32 3.44 11.81
C MET A 391 22.21 2.05 12.45
N ALA A 392 21.21 1.25 12.06
CA ALA A 392 21.05 -0.11 12.57
C ALA A 392 22.23 -1.03 12.13
N LEU A 393 22.71 -0.87 10.91
CA LEU A 393 23.88 -1.62 10.41
C LEU A 393 25.17 -1.19 11.10
N GLU A 394 25.40 0.12 11.24
CA GLU A 394 26.56 0.66 11.94
C GLU A 394 26.58 0.21 13.41
N ASN A 395 25.45 0.27 14.09
CA ASN A 395 25.31 -0.21 15.45
C ASN A 395 25.59 -1.72 15.57
N ALA A 396 25.16 -2.52 14.58
CA ALA A 396 25.43 -3.96 14.55
C ALA A 396 26.93 -4.26 14.34
N LEU A 397 27.63 -3.45 13.54
CA LEU A 397 29.09 -3.54 13.38
C LEU A 397 29.83 -3.19 14.67
N ILE A 398 29.48 -2.07 15.30
CA ILE A 398 30.07 -1.64 16.58
C ILE A 398 29.84 -2.70 17.67
N ASP A 399 28.63 -3.22 17.79
CA ASP A 399 28.30 -4.28 18.77
C ASP A 399 29.12 -5.56 18.51
N MET A 400 29.23 -5.97 17.24
CA MET A 400 30.01 -7.13 16.84
C MET A 400 31.50 -6.98 17.22
N TYR A 401 32.15 -5.87 16.85
CA TYR A 401 33.56 -5.64 17.20
C TYR A 401 33.76 -5.47 18.72
N GLY A 402 32.85 -4.77 19.38
CA GLY A 402 32.90 -4.56 20.83
C GLY A 402 32.82 -5.87 21.61
N LYS A 403 31.87 -6.74 21.29
CA LYS A 403 31.68 -8.03 21.95
C LYS A 403 32.74 -9.06 21.58
N CYS A 404 33.28 -9.00 20.37
CA CYS A 404 34.38 -9.86 19.96
C CYS A 404 35.76 -9.40 20.46
N GLY A 405 35.84 -8.31 21.23
CA GLY A 405 37.07 -7.83 21.87
C GLY A 405 38.05 -7.07 20.95
N SER A 406 37.59 -6.61 19.77
CA SER A 406 38.40 -5.87 18.80
C SER A 406 38.02 -4.38 18.80
N LEU A 407 38.29 -3.72 19.93
CA LEU A 407 37.94 -2.30 20.15
C LEU A 407 38.66 -1.31 19.19
N THR A 408 39.74 -1.76 18.54
CA THR A 408 40.46 -0.94 17.56
C THR A 408 39.81 -0.97 16.17
N ASP A 409 38.95 -1.92 15.88
CA ASP A 409 38.24 -2.10 14.62
C ASP A 409 36.79 -1.56 14.70
N ALA A 410 36.30 -1.27 15.92
CA ALA A 410 34.97 -0.69 16.18
C ALA A 410 34.99 0.84 16.01
#